data_304657cddb27de261686b281c106f815
#
_entry.id   304657cddb27de261686b281c106f815
#
_cell.length_a   1.000
_cell.length_b   1.000
_cell.length_c   1.000
_cell.angle_alpha   90.00
_cell.angle_beta   90.00
_cell.angle_gamma   90.00
#
_symmetry.space_group_name_H-M   'P 1'
#
loop_
_entity.id
_entity.type
_entity.pdbx_description
1 polymer ?
#
loop_
_entity_poly.entity_id
_entity_poly.type
_entity_poly.pdbx_seq_one_letter_code
_entity_poly.pdbx_strand_id
1 'polypeptide(L)'
;MAITISGSVTIEDSELEWQFIRASGAGGQHVNKVATAVQIIFDIAASSLPEFYKHRLLNRSDHRITKSGKVIIKCQQSRSQEMNRELALAQFIELVQSVAKVQKKRVATKPTYGSQQRRLEGKKQRSKTKALRQGKPEH
;
A
#
# COMPACT_ATOMS: atom_id res chain seq x y z
N MET A 1 -24.73 0.74 -11.79
CA MET A 1 -24.54 0.55 -10.35
C MET A 1 -23.34 1.33 -9.86
N ALA A 2 -23.54 2.04 -8.80
CA ALA A 2 -22.45 2.83 -8.23
C ALA A 2 -21.66 1.99 -7.22
N ILE A 3 -20.34 2.12 -7.25
CA ILE A 3 -19.44 1.45 -6.31
C ILE A 3 -19.09 2.46 -5.22
N THR A 4 -19.42 2.15 -3.98
CA THR A 4 -19.14 3.04 -2.86
C THR A 4 -17.69 2.88 -2.41
N ILE A 5 -16.91 3.96 -2.50
CA ILE A 5 -15.53 4.00 -2.05
C ILE A 5 -15.49 4.48 -0.59
N SER A 6 -16.16 5.58 -0.29
CA SER A 6 -16.32 6.06 1.08
C SER A 6 -17.70 6.69 1.20
N GLY A 7 -18.06 7.16 2.38
CA GLY A 7 -19.41 7.63 2.64
C GLY A 7 -19.98 8.62 1.63
N SER A 8 -19.15 9.47 1.07
CA SER A 8 -19.60 10.49 0.10
C SER A 8 -18.99 10.29 -1.30
N VAL A 9 -18.12 9.31 -1.47
CA VAL A 9 -17.41 9.10 -2.74
C VAL A 9 -17.86 7.80 -3.36
N THR A 10 -18.42 7.89 -4.56
CA THR A 10 -18.86 6.72 -5.33
C THR A 10 -18.32 6.82 -6.74
N ILE A 11 -18.15 5.66 -7.37
CA ILE A 11 -17.71 5.54 -8.76
C ILE A 11 -18.75 4.72 -9.51
N GLU A 12 -19.03 5.09 -10.73
CA GLU A 12 -19.92 4.28 -11.57
C GLU A 12 -19.20 3.01 -12.02
N ASP A 13 -19.91 1.91 -12.05
CA ASP A 13 -19.38 0.63 -12.52
C ASP A 13 -18.87 0.75 -13.96
N SER A 14 -19.51 1.59 -14.76
CA SER A 14 -19.10 1.84 -16.14
C SER A 14 -17.74 2.51 -16.29
N GLU A 15 -17.21 3.12 -15.24
CA GLU A 15 -15.90 3.72 -15.25
C GLU A 15 -14.79 2.68 -15.14
N LEU A 16 -15.13 1.47 -14.73
CA LEU A 16 -14.18 0.36 -14.66
C LEU A 16 -14.28 -0.47 -15.94
N GLU A 17 -13.13 -0.71 -16.54
CA GLU A 17 -13.05 -1.64 -17.66
C GLU A 17 -12.69 -3.01 -17.13
N TRP A 18 -13.53 -3.98 -17.36
CA TRP A 18 -13.34 -5.34 -16.91
C TRP A 18 -12.80 -6.19 -18.05
N GLN A 19 -11.70 -6.87 -17.79
CA GLN A 19 -11.14 -7.82 -18.74
C GLN A 19 -11.05 -9.19 -18.07
N PHE A 20 -11.51 -10.20 -18.79
CA PHE A 20 -11.45 -11.57 -18.32
C PHE A 20 -10.38 -12.28 -19.16
N ILE A 21 -9.33 -12.71 -18.49
CA ILE A 21 -8.18 -13.31 -19.15
C ILE A 21 -7.92 -14.69 -18.59
N ARG A 22 -7.21 -15.49 -19.35
CA ARG A 22 -6.81 -16.81 -18.87
C ARG A 22 -5.74 -16.66 -17.81
N ALA A 23 -5.88 -17.42 -16.73
CA ALA A 23 -4.89 -17.39 -15.66
C ALA A 23 -3.57 -17.94 -16.21
N SER A 24 -2.48 -17.17 -16.06
CA SER A 24 -1.16 -17.65 -16.41
C SER A 24 -0.63 -18.45 -15.23
N GLY A 25 -0.56 -19.73 -15.35
CA GLY A 25 -0.02 -20.59 -14.31
C GLY A 25 0.78 -21.72 -14.93
N ALA A 26 1.67 -22.26 -14.16
CA ALA A 26 2.38 -23.46 -14.51
C ALA A 26 1.36 -24.55 -14.56
N GLY A 27 0.63 -24.64 -15.58
CA GLY A 27 -0.45 -25.36 -15.41
C GLY A 27 -0.74 -26.52 -16.16
N GLY A 28 -1.56 -27.30 -15.68
CA GLY A 28 -2.13 -28.41 -16.37
C GLY A 28 -3.06 -27.92 -17.48
N GLN A 29 -3.47 -28.82 -18.32
CA GLN A 29 -4.30 -28.56 -19.48
C GLN A 29 -5.64 -27.92 -19.15
N HIS A 30 -6.10 -28.03 -17.90
CA HIS A 30 -7.39 -27.49 -17.48
C HIS A 30 -7.40 -25.99 -17.25
N VAL A 31 -6.24 -25.40 -17.01
CA VAL A 31 -6.13 -23.98 -16.70
C VAL A 31 -6.40 -23.12 -17.94
N ASN A 32 -6.23 -23.67 -19.11
CA ASN A 32 -6.32 -22.91 -20.35
C ASN A 32 -7.70 -22.80 -20.97
N LYS A 33 -8.68 -23.50 -20.44
CA LYS A 33 -10.00 -23.55 -21.06
C LYS A 33 -11.00 -22.52 -20.56
N VAL A 34 -10.76 -21.94 -19.37
CA VAL A 34 -11.70 -20.97 -18.78
C VAL A 34 -10.96 -19.72 -18.36
N ALA A 35 -11.45 -18.57 -18.80
CA ALA A 35 -10.88 -17.28 -18.43
C ALA A 35 -11.37 -16.92 -17.03
N THR A 36 -10.69 -17.41 -16.01
CA THR A 36 -11.04 -17.13 -14.60
C THR A 36 -10.34 -15.90 -14.05
N ALA A 37 -9.21 -15.49 -14.61
CA ALA A 37 -8.52 -14.30 -14.16
C ALA A 37 -9.27 -13.05 -14.58
N VAL A 38 -9.33 -12.09 -13.67
CA VAL A 38 -10.05 -10.83 -13.86
C VAL A 38 -9.06 -9.68 -13.76
N GLN A 39 -9.17 -8.73 -14.67
CA GLN A 39 -8.37 -7.52 -14.65
C GLN A 39 -9.29 -6.30 -14.68
N ILE A 40 -9.04 -5.35 -13.79
CA ILE A 40 -9.73 -4.06 -13.75
C ILE A 40 -8.78 -3.02 -14.31
N ILE A 41 -9.27 -2.21 -15.24
CA ILE A 41 -8.56 -1.04 -15.74
C ILE A 41 -9.41 0.18 -15.43
N PHE A 42 -8.81 1.15 -14.76
CA PHE A 42 -9.50 2.36 -14.31
C PHE A 42 -8.68 3.58 -14.68
N ASP A 43 -9.28 4.48 -15.46
CA ASP A 43 -8.62 5.73 -15.85
C ASP A 43 -8.87 6.77 -14.78
N ILE A 44 -7.82 7.14 -14.05
CA ILE A 44 -7.91 8.08 -12.93
C ILE A 44 -8.38 9.45 -13.41
N ALA A 45 -7.78 9.97 -14.47
CA ALA A 45 -8.06 11.32 -14.95
C ALA A 45 -9.48 11.45 -15.50
N ALA A 46 -9.99 10.42 -16.15
CA ALA A 46 -11.32 10.43 -16.75
C ALA A 46 -12.44 10.05 -15.77
N SER A 47 -12.09 9.72 -14.53
CA SER A 47 -13.06 9.24 -13.55
C SER A 47 -13.83 10.36 -12.89
N SER A 48 -14.91 9.98 -12.20
CA SER A 48 -15.72 10.91 -11.41
C SER A 48 -15.15 11.19 -10.02
N LEU A 49 -13.98 10.63 -9.69
CA LEU A 49 -13.36 10.88 -8.40
C LEU A 49 -13.05 12.36 -8.18
N PRO A 50 -13.15 12.85 -6.93
CA PRO A 50 -12.72 14.21 -6.62
C PRO A 50 -11.25 14.43 -6.96
N GLU A 51 -10.89 15.67 -7.29
CA GLU A 51 -9.51 16.04 -7.63
C GLU A 51 -8.49 15.59 -6.59
N PHE A 52 -8.87 15.65 -5.33
CA PHE A 52 -8.03 15.20 -4.23
C PHE A 52 -7.60 13.74 -4.37
N TYR A 53 -8.55 12.86 -4.72
CA TYR A 53 -8.27 11.44 -4.93
C TYR A 53 -7.42 11.24 -6.18
N LYS A 54 -7.76 11.94 -7.26
CA LYS A 54 -7.00 11.85 -8.51
C LYS A 54 -5.55 12.24 -8.32
N HIS A 55 -5.32 13.37 -7.67
CA HIS A 55 -3.98 13.88 -7.42
C HIS A 55 -3.15 12.89 -6.60
N ARG A 56 -3.74 12.37 -5.55
CA ARG A 56 -3.04 11.43 -4.68
C ARG A 56 -2.76 10.09 -5.34
N LEU A 57 -3.71 9.57 -6.12
CA LEU A 57 -3.49 8.34 -6.87
C LEU A 57 -2.38 8.51 -7.89
N LEU A 58 -2.38 9.61 -8.63
CA LEU A 58 -1.37 9.87 -9.65
C LEU A 58 0.04 10.05 -9.07
N ASN A 59 0.12 10.55 -7.84
CA ASN A 59 1.40 10.76 -7.17
C ASN A 59 1.85 9.57 -6.31
N ARG A 60 0.99 8.55 -6.17
CA ARG A 60 1.33 7.38 -5.38
C ARG A 60 2.26 6.46 -6.16
N SER A 61 3.32 6.04 -5.52
CA SER A 61 4.23 5.04 -6.09
C SER A 61 3.66 3.65 -5.82
N ASP A 62 3.02 3.06 -6.81
CA ASP A 62 2.40 1.74 -6.69
C ASP A 62 2.52 1.06 -8.05
N HIS A 63 2.88 -0.23 -8.03
CA HIS A 63 3.05 -1.00 -9.26
C HIS A 63 1.74 -1.17 -10.06
N ARG A 64 0.59 -1.00 -9.39
CA ARG A 64 -0.72 -1.09 -10.02
C ARG A 64 -1.12 0.18 -10.76
N ILE A 65 -0.40 1.27 -10.53
CA ILE A 65 -0.67 2.55 -11.17
C ILE A 65 0.35 2.76 -12.28
N THR A 66 -0.15 2.91 -13.52
CA THR A 66 0.72 3.09 -14.68
C THR A 66 1.16 4.54 -14.82
N LYS A 67 2.21 4.77 -15.60
CA LYS A 67 2.68 6.12 -15.88
C LYS A 67 1.64 6.94 -16.65
N SER A 68 0.76 6.28 -17.36
CA SER A 68 -0.31 6.94 -18.11
C SER A 68 -1.48 7.38 -17.23
N GLY A 69 -1.46 7.05 -15.94
CA GLY A 69 -2.52 7.45 -15.01
C GLY A 69 -3.68 6.49 -14.94
N LYS A 70 -3.41 5.21 -15.15
CA LYS A 70 -4.43 4.16 -15.04
C LYS A 70 -4.09 3.20 -13.93
N VAL A 71 -5.12 2.72 -13.23
CA VAL A 71 -4.97 1.67 -12.23
C VAL A 71 -5.29 0.34 -12.90
N ILE A 72 -4.39 -0.61 -12.81
CA ILE A 72 -4.59 -1.95 -13.35
C ILE A 72 -4.47 -2.95 -12.20
N ILE A 73 -5.55 -3.66 -11.93
CA ILE A 73 -5.61 -4.67 -10.88
C ILE A 73 -5.97 -6.01 -11.50
N LYS A 74 -5.11 -6.99 -11.31
CA LYS A 74 -5.31 -8.34 -11.83
C LYS A 74 -5.48 -9.29 -10.65
N CYS A 75 -6.50 -10.12 -10.72
CA CYS A 75 -6.76 -11.14 -9.70
C CYS A 75 -6.97 -12.51 -10.35
N GLN A 76 -6.20 -13.48 -9.89
CA GLN A 76 -6.29 -14.86 -10.36
C GLN A 76 -6.16 -15.86 -9.20
N GLN A 77 -6.51 -15.42 -8.01
CA GLN A 77 -6.31 -16.23 -6.80
C GLN A 77 -7.30 -17.40 -6.69
N SER A 78 -8.48 -17.24 -7.25
CA SER A 78 -9.52 -18.25 -7.15
C SER A 78 -9.74 -18.97 -8.46
N ARG A 79 -10.34 -20.15 -8.39
CA ARG A 79 -10.80 -20.86 -9.58
C ARG A 79 -12.08 -20.29 -10.15
N SER A 80 -12.81 -19.53 -9.37
CA SER A 80 -14.07 -18.92 -9.78
C SER A 80 -13.83 -17.51 -10.32
N GLN A 81 -14.34 -17.24 -11.50
CA GLN A 81 -14.29 -15.91 -12.11
C GLN A 81 -15.01 -14.88 -11.23
N GLU A 82 -16.16 -15.27 -10.68
CA GLU A 82 -16.93 -14.39 -9.80
C GLU A 82 -16.15 -14.00 -8.56
N MET A 83 -15.50 -14.96 -7.92
CA MET A 83 -14.67 -14.68 -6.74
C MET A 83 -13.50 -13.77 -7.09
N ASN A 84 -12.86 -14.01 -8.22
CA ASN A 84 -11.76 -13.14 -8.67
C ASN A 84 -12.25 -11.73 -8.94
N ARG A 85 -13.45 -11.59 -9.49
CA ARG A 85 -14.07 -10.28 -9.73
C ARG A 85 -14.30 -9.54 -8.42
N GLU A 86 -14.85 -10.22 -7.42
CA GLU A 86 -15.07 -9.62 -6.10
C GLU A 86 -13.76 -9.24 -5.43
N LEU A 87 -12.75 -10.11 -5.49
CA LEU A 87 -11.44 -9.85 -4.92
C LEU A 87 -10.75 -8.67 -5.60
N ALA A 88 -10.82 -8.61 -6.92
CA ALA A 88 -10.24 -7.49 -7.68
C ALA A 88 -10.91 -6.18 -7.32
N LEU A 89 -12.24 -6.18 -7.19
CA LEU A 89 -13.00 -5.00 -6.81
C LEU A 89 -12.64 -4.57 -5.39
N ALA A 90 -12.52 -5.51 -4.46
CA ALA A 90 -12.13 -5.21 -3.08
C ALA A 90 -10.73 -4.59 -3.02
N GLN A 91 -9.79 -5.11 -3.80
CA GLN A 91 -8.43 -4.54 -3.88
C GLN A 91 -8.45 -3.13 -4.45
N PHE A 92 -9.28 -2.88 -5.46
CA PHE A 92 -9.43 -1.56 -6.06
C PHE A 92 -9.99 -0.56 -5.05
N ILE A 93 -11.05 -0.93 -4.35
CA ILE A 93 -11.66 -0.09 -3.32
C ILE A 93 -10.66 0.22 -2.21
N GLU A 94 -9.92 -0.78 -1.75
CA GLU A 94 -8.90 -0.62 -0.72
C GLU A 94 -7.81 0.35 -1.17
N LEU A 95 -7.35 0.24 -2.41
CA LEU A 95 -6.34 1.14 -2.96
C LEU A 95 -6.83 2.59 -2.96
N VAL A 96 -8.05 2.83 -3.44
CA VAL A 96 -8.61 4.18 -3.49
C VAL A 96 -8.86 4.73 -2.09
N GLN A 97 -9.35 3.90 -1.18
CA GLN A 97 -9.55 4.31 0.21
C GLN A 97 -8.24 4.66 0.90
N SER A 98 -7.17 3.98 0.56
CA SER A 98 -5.88 4.22 1.20
C SER A 98 -5.31 5.62 0.91
N VAL A 99 -5.66 6.18 -0.24
CA VAL A 99 -5.21 7.55 -0.57
C VAL A 99 -6.10 8.61 0.06
N ALA A 100 -7.29 8.23 0.51
CA ALA A 100 -8.20 9.15 1.20
C ALA A 100 -7.73 9.45 2.62
N LYS A 101 -6.96 8.56 3.22
CA LYS A 101 -6.45 8.79 4.56
C LYS A 101 -5.34 9.80 4.53
N VAL A 102 -5.56 10.93 5.19
CA VAL A 102 -4.51 11.92 5.38
C VAL A 102 -3.56 11.34 6.42
N GLN A 103 -2.38 10.94 5.98
CA GLN A 103 -1.35 10.54 6.92
C GLN A 103 -0.94 11.79 7.71
N LYS A 104 -1.03 11.69 9.03
CA LYS A 104 -0.48 12.74 9.89
C LYS A 104 0.99 12.90 9.52
N LYS A 105 1.35 14.14 9.21
CA LYS A 105 2.74 14.49 8.97
C LYS A 105 3.56 14.01 10.17
N ARG A 106 4.52 13.14 9.92
CA ARG A 106 5.44 12.73 10.98
C ARG A 106 6.24 13.95 11.40
N VAL A 107 5.91 14.47 12.57
CA VAL A 107 6.74 15.48 13.20
C VAL A 107 7.88 14.74 13.85
N ALA A 108 9.10 15.06 13.44
CA ALA A 108 10.28 14.50 14.09
C ALA A 108 10.23 14.90 15.56
N THR A 109 9.99 13.93 16.42
CA THR A 109 9.99 14.19 17.85
C THR A 109 11.43 14.31 18.32
N LYS A 110 11.75 15.41 18.99
CA LYS A 110 13.04 15.55 19.63
C LYS A 110 13.12 14.53 20.79
N PRO A 111 14.29 13.94 21.03
CA PRO A 111 14.43 13.05 22.18
C PRO A 111 14.00 13.77 23.46
N THR A 112 13.31 13.06 24.33
CA THR A 112 12.88 13.64 25.61
C THR A 112 14.09 13.89 26.50
N TYR A 113 13.96 14.84 27.43
CA TYR A 113 15.01 15.13 28.39
C TYR A 113 15.43 13.87 29.17
N GLY A 114 14.46 13.07 29.61
CA GLY A 114 14.76 11.81 30.30
C GLY A 114 15.53 10.82 29.46
N SER A 115 15.22 10.75 28.16
CA SER A 115 15.92 9.89 27.22
C SER A 115 17.39 10.35 27.05
N GLN A 116 17.61 11.65 26.92
CA GLN A 116 18.96 12.21 26.83
C GLN A 116 19.76 11.97 28.10
N GLN A 117 19.14 12.10 29.27
CA GLN A 117 19.79 11.84 30.54
C GLN A 117 20.21 10.38 30.67
N ARG A 118 19.33 9.46 30.32
CA ARG A 118 19.65 8.03 30.33
C ARG A 118 20.82 7.69 29.40
N ARG A 119 20.87 8.32 28.26
CA ARG A 119 21.95 8.11 27.29
C ARG A 119 23.27 8.63 27.85
N LEU A 120 23.25 9.80 28.48
CA LEU A 120 24.46 10.38 29.09
C LEU A 120 24.94 9.56 30.28
N GLU A 121 24.04 9.09 31.13
CA GLU A 121 24.39 8.21 32.23
C GLU A 121 25.02 6.92 31.75
N GLY A 122 24.45 6.31 30.72
CA GLY A 122 25.03 5.12 30.11
C GLY A 122 26.44 5.35 29.60
N LYS A 123 26.68 6.50 28.98
CA LYS A 123 28.02 6.88 28.53
C LYS A 123 28.98 7.08 29.68
N LYS A 124 28.54 7.72 30.75
CA LYS A 124 29.38 7.93 31.95
C LYS A 124 29.74 6.62 32.60
N GLN A 125 28.80 5.70 32.73
CA GLN A 125 29.09 4.38 33.30
C GLN A 125 30.08 3.59 32.45
N ARG A 126 29.92 3.62 31.14
CA ARG A 126 30.85 2.95 30.23
C ARG A 126 32.23 3.57 30.31
N SER A 127 32.30 4.89 30.44
CA SER A 127 33.57 5.60 30.57
C SER A 127 34.27 5.24 31.86
N LYS A 128 33.54 5.16 32.97
CA LYS A 128 34.08 4.72 34.25
C LYS A 128 34.59 3.28 34.20
N THR A 129 33.80 2.41 33.61
CA THR A 129 34.23 0.99 33.47
C THR A 129 35.48 0.89 32.64
N LYS A 130 35.56 1.64 31.56
CA LYS A 130 36.73 1.66 30.70
C LYS A 130 37.95 2.23 31.42
N ALA A 131 37.78 3.28 32.19
CA ALA A 131 38.84 3.88 32.98
C ALA A 131 39.34 2.90 34.05
N LEU A 132 38.46 2.18 34.70
CA LEU A 132 38.85 1.16 35.68
C LEU A 132 39.61 0.01 35.05
N ARG A 133 39.29 -0.36 33.82
CA ARG A 133 40.01 -1.42 33.10
C ARG A 133 41.38 -0.98 32.62
N GLN A 134 41.50 0.29 32.21
CA GLN A 134 42.75 0.82 31.71
C GLN A 134 43.58 1.41 32.81
N GLY A 135 42.92 2.00 33.76
CA GLY A 135 43.58 2.62 34.87
C GLY A 135 44.00 1.64 35.87
N LYS A 136 44.65 0.66 35.56
CA LYS A 136 45.15 -0.09 36.53
C LYS A 136 45.41 0.56 37.75
N PRO A 137 44.96 0.02 38.72
CA PRO A 137 45.32 0.53 39.97
C PRO A 137 46.75 0.36 40.07
N GLU A 138 47.25 1.29 40.24
CA GLU A 138 48.52 1.27 40.42
C GLU A 138 48.72 0.68 41.63
N HIS A 139 48.11 0.22 42.16
CA HIS A 139 48.32 -0.50 43.32
C HIS A 139 49.57 -0.82 43.64
#